data_55be24f6e21a1b2812d695957850939c
#
_entry.id   55be24f6e21a1b2812d695957850939c
#
_cell.length_a   1.000
_cell.length_b   1.000
_cell.length_c   1.000
_cell.angle_alpha   90.00
_cell.angle_beta   90.00
_cell.angle_gamma   90.00
#
_symmetry.space_group_name_H-M   'P 1'
#
loop_
_entity.id
_entity.type
_entity.pdbx_description
1 polymer ?
#
loop_
_entity_poly.entity_id
_entity_poly.type
_entity_poly.pdbx_seq_one_letter_code
_entity_poly.pdbx_strand_id
1 'polypeptide(L)'
;ICMSQKLFLLSGTTGSGKTELLKNINRAVDLERIANHKGSSFGKPLNDQPAQIDIENEICINLIKLTNENSRPILLEDESRNIGARHLPLELSQAMEKSQMVLVEVSFKERIDLLLREYVVERYKDTLKFYRNSPYADLEFSNHLISSLKRLEKRLGGDKTKKILKLLETALKVQKRDNFRSHRKWLEEITTSYYDPLYEFKLEKRKDRICFRGNHKEVLDWLKDKQKIQVN
;
A
#
# COMPACT_ATOMS: atom_id res chain seq x y z
N ILE A 1 -25.05 3.75 -5.83
CA ILE A 1 -24.89 3.05 -4.53
C ILE A 1 -23.80 3.73 -3.69
N CYS A 2 -22.61 4.00 -4.24
CA CYS A 2 -21.52 4.66 -3.50
C CYS A 2 -21.82 6.10 -3.03
N MET A 3 -22.74 6.79 -3.67
CA MET A 3 -23.04 8.21 -3.44
C MET A 3 -23.87 8.48 -2.16
N SER A 4 -24.56 7.46 -1.62
CA SER A 4 -25.41 7.62 -0.44
C SER A 4 -24.75 7.16 0.87
N GLN A 5 -23.65 6.44 0.79
CA GLN A 5 -22.94 5.93 1.97
C GLN A 5 -21.83 6.86 2.40
N LYS A 6 -21.67 7.02 3.72
CA LYS A 6 -20.54 7.73 4.29
C LYS A 6 -19.28 6.89 4.16
N LEU A 7 -18.30 7.40 3.43
CA LEU A 7 -16.99 6.77 3.26
C LEU A 7 -15.96 7.44 4.16
N PHE A 8 -15.04 6.64 4.69
CA PHE A 8 -13.79 7.11 5.29
C PHE A 8 -12.61 6.49 4.56
N LEU A 9 -11.54 7.24 4.42
CA LEU A 9 -10.30 6.76 3.83
C LEU A 9 -9.29 6.47 4.92
N LEU A 10 -8.72 5.27 4.93
CA LEU A 10 -7.57 4.94 5.75
C LEU A 10 -6.32 5.38 5.01
N SER A 11 -5.73 6.48 5.45
CA SER A 11 -4.56 7.09 4.86
C SER A 11 -3.32 6.90 5.74
N GLY A 12 -2.16 7.07 5.16
CA GLY A 12 -0.87 6.96 5.84
C GLY A 12 0.26 6.88 4.83
N THR A 13 1.46 7.18 5.28
CA THR A 13 2.67 7.10 4.45
C THR A 13 2.97 5.68 4.00
N THR A 14 3.86 5.51 3.03
CA THR A 14 4.34 4.19 2.61
C THR A 14 4.95 3.44 3.80
N GLY A 15 4.56 2.18 4.00
CA GLY A 15 4.99 1.36 5.13
C GLY A 15 4.28 1.67 6.45
N SER A 16 3.16 2.40 6.45
CA SER A 16 2.40 2.66 7.68
C SER A 16 1.52 1.49 8.15
N GLY A 17 1.48 0.36 7.43
CA GLY A 17 0.73 -0.84 7.85
C GLY A 17 -0.78 -0.73 7.67
N LYS A 18 -1.28 0.12 6.78
CA LYS A 18 -2.72 0.28 6.49
C LYS A 18 -3.42 -1.04 6.17
N THR A 19 -2.82 -1.83 5.29
CA THR A 19 -3.38 -3.12 4.86
C THR A 19 -3.56 -4.10 6.03
N GLU A 20 -2.60 -4.13 6.97
CA GLU A 20 -2.70 -4.94 8.18
C GLU A 20 -3.83 -4.46 9.09
N LEU A 21 -4.00 -3.13 9.19
CA LEU A 21 -5.08 -2.52 9.97
C LEU A 21 -6.45 -2.84 9.36
N LEU A 22 -6.59 -2.74 8.03
CA LEU A 22 -7.85 -3.04 7.32
C LEU A 22 -8.35 -4.46 7.57
N LYS A 23 -7.46 -5.44 7.68
CA LYS A 23 -7.82 -6.84 7.97
C LYS A 23 -8.56 -7.03 9.30
N ASN A 24 -8.37 -6.11 10.24
CA ASN A 24 -9.01 -6.14 11.55
C ASN A 24 -10.35 -5.37 11.59
N ILE A 25 -10.84 -4.91 10.44
CA ILE A 25 -12.04 -4.07 10.37
C ILE A 25 -13.05 -4.71 9.42
N ASN A 26 -14.20 -5.14 9.96
CA ASN A 26 -15.21 -5.86 9.20
C ASN A 26 -15.87 -5.00 8.09
N ARG A 27 -15.96 -3.69 8.28
CA ARG A 27 -16.56 -2.76 7.31
C ARG A 27 -15.50 -1.99 6.52
N ALA A 28 -14.57 -2.72 5.97
CA ALA A 28 -13.50 -2.19 5.15
C ALA A 28 -13.42 -2.86 3.78
N VAL A 29 -12.97 -2.11 2.78
CA VAL A 29 -12.66 -2.64 1.45
C VAL A 29 -11.17 -2.41 1.18
N ASP A 30 -10.45 -3.49 1.02
CA ASP A 30 -9.03 -3.54 0.68
C ASP A 30 -8.88 -3.49 -0.85
N LEU A 31 -8.63 -2.30 -1.37
CA LEU A 31 -8.53 -2.06 -2.81
C LEU A 31 -7.27 -2.66 -3.42
N GLU A 32 -6.15 -2.66 -2.68
CA GLU A 32 -4.91 -3.30 -3.13
C GLU A 32 -5.06 -4.81 -3.28
N ARG A 33 -5.74 -5.45 -2.33
CA ARG A 33 -6.03 -6.89 -2.40
C ARG A 33 -6.91 -7.22 -3.60
N ILE A 34 -8.00 -6.47 -3.81
CA ILE A 34 -8.90 -6.68 -4.95
C ILE A 34 -8.16 -6.50 -6.27
N ALA A 35 -7.31 -5.48 -6.37
CA ALA A 35 -6.50 -5.24 -7.55
C ALA A 35 -5.31 -6.20 -7.71
N ASN A 36 -5.05 -7.07 -6.73
CA ASN A 36 -3.83 -7.89 -6.65
C ASN A 36 -2.58 -7.05 -6.90
N HIS A 37 -2.47 -5.87 -6.26
CA HIS A 37 -1.34 -4.96 -6.47
C HIS A 37 -1.19 -4.02 -5.28
N LYS A 38 -0.04 -4.03 -4.63
CA LYS A 38 0.28 -3.02 -3.62
C LYS A 38 0.55 -1.69 -4.32
N GLY A 39 -0.07 -0.61 -3.91
CA GLY A 39 -0.14 0.69 -4.61
C GLY A 39 1.21 1.39 -4.91
N SER A 40 2.33 0.71 -4.80
CA SER A 40 3.68 1.25 -5.03
C SER A 40 4.35 0.66 -6.27
N SER A 41 5.47 1.26 -6.72
CA SER A 41 6.29 0.71 -7.80
C SER A 41 6.83 -0.68 -7.50
N PHE A 42 7.04 -1.01 -6.22
CA PHE A 42 7.49 -2.34 -5.77
C PHE A 42 6.33 -3.32 -5.55
N GLY A 43 5.09 -2.86 -5.70
CA GLY A 43 3.89 -3.64 -5.44
C GLY A 43 3.42 -4.53 -6.58
N LYS A 44 4.13 -4.59 -7.71
CA LYS A 44 3.75 -5.45 -8.85
C LYS A 44 3.68 -6.92 -8.42
N PRO A 45 2.56 -7.62 -8.65
CA PRO A 45 2.40 -9.03 -8.25
C PRO A 45 3.28 -9.97 -9.11
N LEU A 46 3.39 -11.23 -8.67
CA LEU A 46 4.02 -12.30 -9.46
C LEU A 46 3.09 -12.80 -10.57
N ASN A 47 1.80 -12.85 -10.27
CA ASN A 47 0.75 -13.16 -11.25
C ASN A 47 0.19 -11.87 -11.83
N ASP A 48 -0.47 -11.96 -12.96
CA ASP A 48 -1.15 -10.81 -13.56
C ASP A 48 -2.26 -10.30 -12.65
N GLN A 49 -2.54 -9.00 -12.76
CA GLN A 49 -3.70 -8.39 -12.11
C GLN A 49 -4.98 -8.96 -12.74
N PRO A 50 -6.08 -9.09 -11.97
CA PRO A 50 -7.38 -9.46 -12.51
C PRO A 50 -7.80 -8.56 -13.69
N ALA A 51 -8.74 -8.99 -14.51
CA ALA A 51 -9.30 -8.14 -15.55
C ALA A 51 -9.99 -6.92 -14.91
N GLN A 52 -10.08 -5.82 -15.64
CA GLN A 52 -10.70 -4.58 -15.13
C GLN A 52 -12.12 -4.82 -14.63
N ILE A 53 -12.91 -5.57 -15.39
CA ILE A 53 -14.29 -5.89 -15.04
C ILE A 53 -14.41 -6.71 -13.75
N ASP A 54 -13.47 -7.62 -13.49
CA ASP A 54 -13.47 -8.43 -12.26
C ASP A 54 -13.23 -7.58 -11.03
N ILE A 55 -12.30 -6.61 -11.13
CA ILE A 55 -12.02 -5.64 -10.07
C ILE A 55 -13.25 -4.77 -9.78
N GLU A 56 -13.89 -4.24 -10.83
CA GLU A 56 -15.10 -3.43 -10.69
C GLU A 56 -16.23 -4.21 -10.05
N ASN A 57 -16.45 -5.44 -10.51
CA ASN A 57 -17.46 -6.33 -9.94
C ASN A 57 -17.17 -6.66 -8.47
N GLU A 58 -15.93 -7.01 -8.10
CA GLU A 58 -15.59 -7.34 -6.72
C GLU A 58 -15.74 -6.12 -5.81
N ILE A 59 -15.34 -4.93 -6.23
CA ILE A 59 -15.57 -3.67 -5.50
C ILE A 59 -17.08 -3.46 -5.30
N CYS A 60 -17.87 -3.55 -6.36
CA CYS A 60 -19.33 -3.39 -6.30
C CYS A 60 -19.98 -4.39 -5.34
N ILE A 61 -19.63 -5.67 -5.42
CA ILE A 61 -20.17 -6.71 -4.55
C ILE A 61 -19.84 -6.43 -3.08
N ASN A 62 -18.60 -6.06 -2.76
CA ASN A 62 -18.19 -5.70 -1.40
C ASN A 62 -18.99 -4.49 -0.89
N LEU A 63 -19.12 -3.43 -1.68
CA LEU A 63 -19.88 -2.24 -1.31
C LEU A 63 -21.38 -2.55 -1.10
N ILE A 64 -21.99 -3.34 -1.98
CA ILE A 64 -23.40 -3.74 -1.84
C ILE A 64 -23.62 -4.52 -0.55
N LYS A 65 -22.77 -5.50 -0.25
CA LYS A 65 -22.85 -6.28 1.00
C LYS A 65 -22.81 -5.37 2.21
N LEU A 66 -21.81 -4.49 2.28
CA LEU A 66 -21.61 -3.55 3.39
C LEU A 66 -22.75 -2.51 3.50
N THR A 67 -23.34 -2.10 2.39
CA THR A 67 -24.47 -1.16 2.35
C THR A 67 -25.74 -1.79 2.90
N ASN A 68 -26.02 -3.04 2.53
CA ASN A 68 -27.25 -3.73 2.92
C ASN A 68 -27.28 -4.10 4.42
N GLU A 69 -26.12 -4.22 5.07
CA GLU A 69 -26.05 -4.54 6.50
C GLU A 69 -26.59 -3.41 7.39
N ASN A 70 -26.22 -2.18 7.11
CA ASN A 70 -26.67 -0.97 7.82
C ASN A 70 -26.11 0.31 7.18
N SER A 71 -26.51 1.48 7.70
CA SER A 71 -26.07 2.81 7.25
C SER A 71 -24.73 3.27 7.84
N ARG A 72 -23.97 2.40 8.53
CA ARG A 72 -22.68 2.77 9.12
C ARG A 72 -21.64 3.05 8.04
N PRO A 73 -20.63 3.90 8.33
CA PRO A 73 -19.58 4.23 7.39
C PRO A 73 -18.80 3.00 6.91
N ILE A 74 -18.34 3.06 5.67
CA ILE A 74 -17.44 2.06 5.06
C ILE A 74 -16.04 2.66 5.03
N LEU A 75 -15.04 1.90 5.46
CA LEU A 75 -13.64 2.28 5.38
C LEU A 75 -13.04 1.76 4.07
N LEU A 76 -12.38 2.63 3.32
CA LEU A 76 -11.63 2.30 2.12
C LEU A 76 -10.15 2.61 2.34
N GLU A 77 -9.30 1.89 1.66
CA GLU A 77 -7.89 2.28 1.56
C GLU A 77 -7.75 3.57 0.74
N ASP A 78 -6.89 4.51 1.20
CA ASP A 78 -6.62 5.78 0.49
C ASP A 78 -5.69 5.52 -0.70
N GLU A 79 -6.27 4.96 -1.76
CA GLU A 79 -5.56 4.68 -2.99
C GLU A 79 -5.82 5.72 -4.07
N SER A 80 -4.88 5.86 -4.99
CA SER A 80 -5.06 6.65 -6.19
C SER A 80 -6.01 5.95 -7.16
N ARG A 81 -6.56 6.71 -8.11
CA ARG A 81 -7.42 6.14 -9.14
C ARG A 81 -6.77 4.95 -9.85
N ASN A 82 -5.45 4.99 -10.06
CA ASN A 82 -4.74 3.90 -10.72
C ASN A 82 -4.02 3.01 -9.69
N ILE A 83 -4.28 1.71 -9.73
CA ILE A 83 -3.63 0.68 -8.93
C ILE A 83 -2.94 -0.31 -9.87
N GLY A 84 -1.64 -0.13 -10.08
CA GLY A 84 -0.89 -0.85 -11.11
C GLY A 84 -1.37 -0.46 -12.52
N ALA A 85 -1.77 -1.47 -13.30
CA ALA A 85 -2.30 -1.29 -14.66
C ALA A 85 -3.85 -1.17 -14.70
N ARG A 86 -4.50 -1.12 -13.54
CA ARG A 86 -5.96 -1.06 -13.39
C ARG A 86 -6.38 0.26 -12.77
N HIS A 87 -7.66 0.58 -12.85
CA HIS A 87 -8.21 1.82 -12.31
C HIS A 87 -9.49 1.58 -11.52
N LEU A 88 -9.73 2.43 -10.53
CA LEU A 88 -10.97 2.45 -9.78
C LEU A 88 -12.10 3.04 -10.64
N PRO A 89 -13.36 2.58 -10.46
CA PRO A 89 -14.52 3.23 -11.05
C PRO A 89 -14.51 4.74 -10.79
N LEU A 90 -14.90 5.52 -11.78
CA LEU A 90 -14.83 6.98 -11.70
C LEU A 90 -15.64 7.53 -10.53
N GLU A 91 -16.86 7.03 -10.36
CA GLU A 91 -17.78 7.43 -9.30
C GLU A 91 -17.21 7.14 -7.92
N LEU A 92 -16.54 5.99 -7.75
CA LEU A 92 -15.88 5.64 -6.50
C LEU A 92 -14.71 6.59 -6.22
N SER A 93 -13.86 6.85 -7.22
CA SER A 93 -12.75 7.78 -7.10
C SER A 93 -13.21 9.17 -6.71
N GLN A 94 -14.28 9.68 -7.33
CA GLN A 94 -14.88 10.98 -6.99
C GLN A 94 -15.48 11.02 -5.57
N ALA A 95 -16.10 9.92 -5.13
CA ALA A 95 -16.60 9.81 -3.76
C ALA A 95 -15.44 9.79 -2.75
N MET A 96 -14.36 9.07 -3.05
CA MET A 96 -13.14 9.04 -2.25
C MET A 96 -12.51 10.44 -2.12
N GLU A 97 -12.47 11.22 -3.20
CA GLU A 97 -11.94 12.59 -3.18
C GLU A 97 -12.68 13.53 -2.23
N LYS A 98 -13.94 13.27 -1.93
CA LYS A 98 -14.79 14.05 -1.02
C LYS A 98 -14.83 13.48 0.40
N SER A 99 -14.28 12.29 0.61
CA SER A 99 -14.39 11.57 1.89
C SER A 99 -13.42 12.09 2.93
N GLN A 100 -13.81 11.98 4.21
CA GLN A 100 -12.92 12.24 5.34
C GLN A 100 -11.84 11.16 5.44
N MET A 101 -10.72 11.52 6.07
CA MET A 101 -9.54 10.67 6.15
C MET A 101 -9.18 10.39 7.61
N VAL A 102 -8.81 9.15 7.87
CA VAL A 102 -8.19 8.71 9.13
C VAL A 102 -6.73 8.41 8.81
N LEU A 103 -5.81 9.12 9.45
CA LEU A 103 -4.38 9.05 9.16
C LEU A 103 -3.67 8.15 10.15
N VAL A 104 -3.05 7.08 9.65
CA VAL A 104 -2.17 6.19 10.43
C VAL A 104 -0.78 6.77 10.48
N GLU A 105 -0.29 7.02 11.69
CA GLU A 105 1.06 7.53 11.96
C GLU A 105 1.86 6.49 12.73
N VAL A 106 3.02 6.13 12.19
CA VAL A 106 3.96 5.20 12.82
C VAL A 106 5.38 5.74 12.69
N SER A 107 6.26 5.33 13.57
CA SER A 107 7.64 5.79 13.56
C SER A 107 8.37 5.40 12.26
N PHE A 108 9.37 6.19 11.86
CA PHE A 108 10.19 5.90 10.69
C PHE A 108 10.80 4.48 10.75
N LYS A 109 11.28 4.08 11.94
CA LYS A 109 11.86 2.76 12.16
C LYS A 109 10.85 1.63 11.88
N GLU A 110 9.64 1.75 12.42
CA GLU A 110 8.56 0.77 12.18
C GLU A 110 8.19 0.70 10.70
N ARG A 111 8.14 1.84 10.02
CA ARG A 111 7.88 1.89 8.58
C ARG A 111 8.94 1.15 7.77
N ILE A 112 10.22 1.34 8.10
CA ILE A 112 11.31 0.62 7.43
C ILE A 112 11.26 -0.88 7.73
N ASP A 113 10.89 -1.28 8.96
CA ASP A 113 10.70 -2.69 9.30
C ASP A 113 9.56 -3.33 8.50
N LEU A 114 8.44 -2.63 8.34
CA LEU A 114 7.31 -3.06 7.53
C LEU A 114 7.67 -3.15 6.04
N LEU A 115 8.33 -2.13 5.49
CA LEU A 115 8.78 -2.14 4.10
C LEU A 115 9.79 -3.27 3.82
N LEU A 116 10.72 -3.50 4.74
CA LEU A 116 11.65 -4.62 4.64
C LEU A 116 10.91 -5.96 4.59
N ARG A 117 9.95 -6.14 5.50
CA ARG A 117 9.11 -7.34 5.52
C ARG A 117 8.35 -7.52 4.20
N GLU A 118 7.62 -6.50 3.75
CA GLU A 118 6.70 -6.61 2.63
C GLU A 118 7.39 -6.65 1.25
N TYR A 119 8.36 -5.74 1.01
CA TYR A 119 8.97 -5.58 -0.32
C TYR A 119 10.17 -6.48 -0.54
N VAL A 120 10.74 -7.00 0.56
CA VAL A 120 11.94 -7.84 0.46
C VAL A 120 11.66 -9.26 0.95
N VAL A 121 11.34 -9.43 2.23
CA VAL A 121 11.24 -10.77 2.84
C VAL A 121 10.07 -11.57 2.27
N GLU A 122 8.86 -11.03 2.31
CA GLU A 122 7.66 -11.70 1.79
C GLU A 122 7.77 -11.87 0.27
N ARG A 123 8.16 -10.80 -0.42
CA ARG A 123 8.38 -10.85 -1.87
C ARG A 123 9.38 -11.94 -2.28
N TYR A 124 10.48 -12.08 -1.57
CA TYR A 124 11.47 -13.12 -1.84
C TYR A 124 10.90 -14.52 -1.60
N LYS A 125 10.21 -14.73 -0.48
CA LYS A 125 9.53 -15.99 -0.18
C LYS A 125 8.49 -16.36 -1.25
N ASP A 126 7.68 -15.42 -1.67
CA ASP A 126 6.67 -15.61 -2.71
C ASP A 126 7.33 -15.93 -4.06
N THR A 127 8.46 -15.27 -4.38
CA THR A 127 9.22 -15.54 -5.60
C THR A 127 9.82 -16.94 -5.56
N LEU A 128 10.42 -17.37 -4.44
CA LEU A 128 10.90 -18.73 -4.27
C LEU A 128 9.80 -19.78 -4.47
N LYS A 129 8.64 -19.56 -3.85
CA LYS A 129 7.48 -20.44 -3.99
C LYS A 129 6.98 -20.50 -5.44
N PHE A 130 6.84 -19.37 -6.10
CA PHE A 130 6.36 -19.26 -7.48
C PHE A 130 7.25 -20.00 -8.46
N TYR A 131 8.56 -19.83 -8.35
CA TYR A 131 9.56 -20.48 -9.18
C TYR A 131 10.04 -21.85 -8.64
N ARG A 132 9.33 -22.44 -7.66
CA ARG A 132 9.60 -23.75 -7.06
C ARG A 132 11.06 -23.91 -6.61
N ASN A 133 11.61 -22.87 -5.97
CA ASN A 133 13.00 -22.79 -5.52
C ASN A 133 14.05 -22.95 -6.64
N SER A 134 13.67 -22.71 -7.89
CA SER A 134 14.60 -22.69 -9.01
C SER A 134 15.67 -21.60 -8.84
N PRO A 135 16.89 -21.76 -9.38
CA PRO A 135 17.90 -20.70 -9.44
C PRO A 135 17.41 -19.40 -10.08
N TYR A 136 16.40 -19.46 -10.93
CA TYR A 136 15.76 -18.26 -11.51
C TYR A 136 15.07 -17.38 -10.48
N ALA A 137 14.68 -17.91 -9.32
CA ALA A 137 13.99 -17.13 -8.31
C ALA A 137 14.82 -15.95 -7.78
N ASP A 138 16.11 -16.17 -7.54
CA ASP A 138 17.04 -15.12 -7.08
C ASP A 138 17.23 -14.04 -8.15
N LEU A 139 17.32 -14.43 -9.41
CA LEU A 139 17.43 -13.51 -10.55
C LEU A 139 16.14 -12.69 -10.72
N GLU A 140 14.99 -13.33 -10.69
CA GLU A 140 13.69 -12.67 -10.84
C GLU A 140 13.39 -11.71 -9.67
N PHE A 141 13.73 -12.10 -8.46
CA PHE A 141 13.64 -11.20 -7.31
C PHE A 141 14.51 -9.95 -7.49
N SER A 142 15.77 -10.14 -7.91
CA SER A 142 16.71 -9.04 -8.18
C SER A 142 16.19 -8.14 -9.30
N ASN A 143 15.73 -8.72 -10.40
CA ASN A 143 15.15 -8.00 -11.54
C ASN A 143 13.91 -7.21 -11.13
N HIS A 144 13.05 -7.79 -10.29
CA HIS A 144 11.87 -7.10 -9.77
C HIS A 144 12.25 -5.84 -8.99
N LEU A 145 13.18 -5.91 -8.04
CA LEU A 145 13.59 -4.76 -7.24
C LEU A 145 14.25 -3.67 -8.09
N ILE A 146 15.18 -4.05 -8.96
CA ILE A 146 15.90 -3.13 -9.84
C ILE A 146 14.94 -2.44 -10.82
N SER A 147 14.06 -3.20 -11.48
CA SER A 147 13.10 -2.64 -12.42
C SER A 147 12.06 -1.74 -11.74
N SER A 148 11.68 -2.07 -10.51
CA SER A 148 10.78 -1.25 -9.70
C SER A 148 11.40 0.11 -9.37
N LEU A 149 12.68 0.14 -9.01
CA LEU A 149 13.41 1.39 -8.78
C LEU A 149 13.55 2.20 -10.08
N LYS A 150 13.94 1.55 -11.18
CA LYS A 150 14.08 2.24 -12.49
C LYS A 150 12.79 2.88 -12.99
N ARG A 151 11.62 2.30 -12.70
CA ARG A 151 10.32 2.93 -13.02
C ARG A 151 10.11 4.28 -12.32
N LEU A 152 10.78 4.52 -11.20
CA LEU A 152 10.70 5.78 -10.46
C LEU A 152 11.69 6.85 -10.95
N GLU A 153 12.63 6.52 -11.83
CA GLU A 153 13.73 7.39 -12.24
C GLU A 153 13.27 8.78 -12.70
N LYS A 154 12.22 8.85 -13.52
CA LYS A 154 11.66 10.14 -14.00
C LYS A 154 11.16 11.05 -12.88
N ARG A 155 10.72 10.47 -11.75
CA ARG A 155 10.17 11.21 -10.60
C ARG A 155 11.23 11.47 -9.53
N LEU A 156 12.14 10.53 -9.36
CA LEU A 156 13.21 10.57 -8.36
C LEU A 156 14.40 11.42 -8.80
N GLY A 157 14.66 11.46 -10.11
CA GLY A 157 15.84 12.06 -10.72
C GLY A 157 17.02 11.08 -10.83
N GLY A 158 17.87 11.29 -11.85
CA GLY A 158 18.93 10.34 -12.21
C GLY A 158 19.94 10.10 -11.09
N ASP A 159 20.40 11.16 -10.40
CA ASP A 159 21.44 11.03 -9.38
C ASP A 159 20.95 10.27 -8.14
N LYS A 160 19.75 10.58 -7.66
CA LYS A 160 19.13 9.84 -6.55
C LYS A 160 18.88 8.39 -6.94
N THR A 161 18.41 8.13 -8.16
CA THR A 161 18.22 6.76 -8.67
C THR A 161 19.53 5.99 -8.70
N LYS A 162 20.63 6.58 -9.20
CA LYS A 162 21.95 5.95 -9.19
C LYS A 162 22.44 5.62 -7.79
N LYS A 163 22.28 6.57 -6.84
CA LYS A 163 22.64 6.36 -5.43
C LYS A 163 21.87 5.16 -4.83
N ILE A 164 20.55 5.15 -4.98
CA ILE A 164 19.72 4.09 -4.42
C ILE A 164 19.99 2.75 -5.12
N LEU A 165 20.22 2.76 -6.44
CA LEU A 165 20.56 1.56 -7.20
C LEU A 165 21.85 0.93 -6.67
N LYS A 166 22.89 1.71 -6.41
CA LYS A 166 24.13 1.22 -5.83
C LYS A 166 23.94 0.57 -4.46
N LEU A 167 23.09 1.16 -3.61
CA LEU A 167 22.75 0.58 -2.29
C LEU A 167 21.97 -0.74 -2.46
N LEU A 168 21.01 -0.79 -3.38
CA LEU A 168 20.21 -1.97 -3.70
C LEU A 168 21.09 -3.11 -4.24
N GLU A 169 21.95 -2.83 -5.23
CA GLU A 169 22.87 -3.82 -5.80
C GLU A 169 23.85 -4.37 -4.74
N THR A 170 24.34 -3.50 -3.86
CA THR A 170 25.16 -3.92 -2.72
C THR A 170 24.39 -4.85 -1.79
N ALA A 171 23.14 -4.52 -1.49
CA ALA A 171 22.28 -5.34 -0.64
C ALA A 171 22.01 -6.72 -1.27
N LEU A 172 21.73 -6.77 -2.56
CA LEU A 172 21.50 -8.01 -3.31
C LEU A 172 22.74 -8.91 -3.33
N LYS A 173 23.95 -8.32 -3.47
CA LYS A 173 25.22 -9.10 -3.47
C LYS A 173 25.52 -9.78 -2.14
N VAL A 174 25.16 -9.15 -1.02
CA VAL A 174 25.45 -9.67 0.33
C VAL A 174 24.27 -10.40 0.96
N GLN A 175 23.12 -10.40 0.30
CA GLN A 175 21.91 -11.06 0.77
C GLN A 175 22.13 -12.56 0.96
N LYS A 176 21.67 -13.08 2.08
CA LYS A 176 21.51 -14.52 2.34
C LYS A 176 20.03 -14.83 2.45
N ARG A 177 19.63 -16.10 2.23
CA ARG A 177 18.21 -16.52 2.19
C ARG A 177 17.39 -16.15 3.44
N ASP A 178 18.01 -15.94 4.55
CA ASP A 178 17.42 -15.66 5.87
C ASP A 178 17.90 -14.34 6.50
N ASN A 179 18.75 -13.58 5.78
CA ASN A 179 19.25 -12.30 6.27
C ASN A 179 19.13 -11.19 5.22
N PHE A 180 18.14 -10.35 5.42
CA PHE A 180 17.80 -9.24 4.54
C PHE A 180 18.16 -7.85 5.10
N ARG A 181 18.91 -7.79 6.21
CA ARG A 181 19.22 -6.51 6.90
C ARG A 181 19.92 -5.50 6.01
N SER A 182 20.72 -5.96 5.04
CA SER A 182 21.41 -5.11 4.07
C SER A 182 20.47 -4.22 3.25
N HIS A 183 19.22 -4.63 3.06
CA HIS A 183 18.22 -3.89 2.29
C HIS A 183 17.68 -2.65 3.01
N ARG A 184 17.89 -2.50 4.33
CA ARG A 184 17.42 -1.32 5.07
C ARG A 184 17.94 -0.02 4.49
N LYS A 185 19.21 0.04 4.11
CA LYS A 185 19.87 1.27 3.63
C LYS A 185 19.20 1.87 2.39
N TRP A 186 18.86 1.05 1.40
CA TRP A 186 18.18 1.56 0.21
C TRP A 186 16.71 1.86 0.48
N LEU A 187 16.05 1.12 1.40
CA LEU A 187 14.68 1.41 1.83
C LEU A 187 14.60 2.74 2.58
N GLU A 188 15.52 3.01 3.49
CA GLU A 188 15.64 4.29 4.20
C GLU A 188 15.84 5.44 3.21
N GLU A 189 16.79 5.29 2.28
CA GLU A 189 17.10 6.31 1.28
C GLU A 189 15.92 6.62 0.36
N ILE A 190 15.22 5.59 -0.18
CA ILE A 190 14.09 5.83 -1.07
C ILE A 190 12.88 6.39 -0.31
N THR A 191 12.70 5.98 0.94
CA THR A 191 11.62 6.50 1.79
C THR A 191 11.81 7.98 2.04
N THR A 192 13.00 8.39 2.48
CA THR A 192 13.31 9.80 2.80
C THR A 192 13.38 10.69 1.56
N SER A 193 13.95 10.18 0.46
CA SER A 193 14.21 11.02 -0.72
C SER A 193 13.07 11.09 -1.71
N TYR A 194 12.09 10.16 -1.64
CA TYR A 194 10.98 10.06 -2.58
C TYR A 194 9.61 9.90 -1.93
N TYR A 195 9.41 8.85 -1.12
CA TYR A 195 8.06 8.58 -0.60
C TYR A 195 7.59 9.65 0.38
N ASP A 196 8.39 10.03 1.36
CA ASP A 196 7.98 11.00 2.37
C ASP A 196 7.65 12.36 1.77
N PRO A 197 8.49 12.98 0.93
CA PRO A 197 8.15 14.23 0.27
C PRO A 197 6.86 14.15 -0.58
N LEU A 198 6.64 13.02 -1.26
CA LEU A 198 5.43 12.80 -2.07
C LEU A 198 4.17 12.73 -1.20
N TYR A 199 4.23 12.01 -0.08
CA TYR A 199 3.10 11.86 0.84
C TYR A 199 2.83 13.13 1.63
N GLU A 200 3.85 13.83 2.12
CA GLU A 200 3.72 15.13 2.78
C GLU A 200 3.00 16.14 1.88
N PHE A 201 3.42 16.24 0.62
CA PHE A 201 2.75 17.11 -0.35
C PHE A 201 1.29 16.72 -0.58
N LYS A 202 0.98 15.42 -0.69
CA LYS A 202 -0.39 14.94 -0.85
C LYS A 202 -1.26 15.20 0.38
N LEU A 203 -0.71 14.98 1.57
CA LEU A 203 -1.41 15.18 2.85
C LEU A 203 -1.66 16.66 3.11
N GLU A 204 -0.70 17.54 2.84
CA GLU A 204 -0.88 18.98 3.00
C GLU A 204 -2.05 19.51 2.15
N LYS A 205 -2.18 19.03 0.91
CA LYS A 205 -3.31 19.39 0.02
C LYS A 205 -4.67 18.91 0.52
N ARG A 206 -4.70 17.94 1.43
CA ARG A 206 -5.92 17.27 1.90
C ARG A 206 -6.08 17.34 3.41
N LYS A 207 -5.30 18.20 4.09
CA LYS A 207 -5.25 18.27 5.55
C LYS A 207 -6.62 18.54 6.19
N ASP A 208 -7.46 19.36 5.53
CA ASP A 208 -8.79 19.69 6.01
C ASP A 208 -9.77 18.50 6.01
N ARG A 209 -9.40 17.43 5.33
CA ARG A 209 -10.17 16.18 5.29
C ARG A 209 -9.78 15.19 6.40
N ILE A 210 -8.66 15.44 7.09
CA ILE A 210 -8.18 14.56 8.17
C ILE A 210 -9.04 14.79 9.40
N CYS A 211 -9.89 13.80 9.73
CA CYS A 211 -10.76 13.86 10.90
C CYS A 211 -10.15 13.19 12.15
N PHE A 212 -9.18 12.33 11.96
CA PHE A 212 -8.41 11.69 13.04
C PHE A 212 -7.00 11.32 12.59
N ARG A 213 -6.04 11.32 13.50
CA ARG A 213 -4.69 10.82 13.31
C ARG A 213 -4.19 10.13 14.58
N GLY A 214 -3.44 9.04 14.40
CA GLY A 214 -2.87 8.28 15.50
C GLY A 214 -2.16 7.01 15.03
N ASN A 215 -1.59 6.27 15.98
CA ASN A 215 -1.02 4.95 15.72
C ASN A 215 -2.13 3.91 15.47
N HIS A 216 -1.73 2.67 15.13
CA HIS A 216 -2.68 1.60 14.82
C HIS A 216 -3.74 1.38 15.92
N LYS A 217 -3.31 1.36 17.18
CA LYS A 217 -4.23 1.14 18.32
C LYS A 217 -5.20 2.32 18.46
N GLU A 218 -4.71 3.54 18.45
CA GLU A 218 -5.52 4.74 18.55
C GLU A 218 -6.55 4.86 17.41
N VAL A 219 -6.15 4.51 16.18
CA VAL A 219 -7.05 4.48 15.02
C VAL A 219 -8.14 3.42 15.21
N LEU A 220 -7.79 2.20 15.66
CA LEU A 220 -8.78 1.15 15.92
C LEU A 220 -9.75 1.56 17.03
N ASP A 221 -9.26 2.13 18.12
CA ASP A 221 -10.09 2.58 19.24
C ASP A 221 -11.02 3.73 18.81
N TRP A 222 -10.52 4.68 18.02
CA TRP A 222 -11.34 5.76 17.47
C TRP A 222 -12.45 5.22 16.52
N LEU A 223 -12.12 4.26 15.67
CA LEU A 223 -13.10 3.64 14.77
C LEU A 223 -14.19 2.89 15.54
N LYS A 224 -13.86 2.22 16.65
CA LYS A 224 -14.83 1.58 17.53
C LYS A 224 -15.79 2.58 18.18
N ASP A 225 -15.22 3.62 18.79
CA ASP A 225 -16.00 4.58 19.58
C ASP A 225 -16.83 5.53 18.72
N LYS A 226 -16.20 6.15 17.72
CA LYS A 226 -16.82 7.23 16.94
C LYS A 226 -17.62 6.73 15.75
N GLN A 227 -17.23 5.61 15.17
CA GLN A 227 -17.85 5.10 13.94
C GLN A 227 -18.71 3.86 14.18
N LYS A 228 -18.65 3.25 15.36
CA LYS A 228 -19.30 1.96 15.66
C LYS A 228 -18.99 0.91 14.58
N ILE A 229 -17.81 0.98 14.00
CA ILE A 229 -17.31 -0.03 13.08
C ILE A 229 -16.89 -1.22 13.93
N GLN A 230 -17.37 -2.42 13.60
CA GLN A 230 -16.92 -3.64 14.26
C GLN A 230 -15.45 -3.88 13.91
N VAL A 231 -14.65 -4.08 14.95
CA VAL A 231 -13.25 -4.48 14.87
C VAL A 231 -13.15 -5.88 15.46
N ASN A 232 -12.48 -6.78 14.76
CA ASN A 232 -12.22 -8.17 15.18
C ASN A 232 -11.16 -8.23 16.28
#